data_323a7659e79ac99ac5ce305fbf1a5921
#
_entry.id   323a7659e79ac99ac5ce305fbf1a5921
#
_cell.length_a   1.000
_cell.length_b   1.000
_cell.length_c   1.000
_cell.angle_alpha   90.00
_cell.angle_beta   90.00
_cell.angle_gamma   90.00
#
_symmetry.space_group_name_H-M   'P 1'
#
loop_
_entity.id
_entity.type
_entity.pdbx_description
1 polymer ?
#
loop_
_entity_poly.entity_id
_entity_poly.type
_entity_poly.pdbx_seq_one_letter_code
_entity_poly.pdbx_strand_id
1 'polypeptide(L)'
;MQKLINSQQISDCLIEDLLSCENYSFAVAWVTDKSAFYENLLKNLDKINIGIIGLDLAGTSPDVLEKLYDKSNIGFRQNVYSVFHPKTHVFNFGDYAHVYMGSSNLTSGGLGKNTEMNLRVKVATDSELYQEVMAEVLSYKYHTISNDGFTEEFFEEYRNRYEARQLFDRSLLNSDIDELVESLHDVKECVITDLDWQSYAERVENEFFQEDGRAFEERLDLLDTVKNLFKKYGSLKNMSIEDQRIIVGISLKGDVDYYKYRGWFGTLQSIGQLMGYYNSKGEHYSQNAIEAISNAIDIIPLEGEVTEEQFKQYIKAIFPVLKYDSEKSNSTAFFSRFLTLKRPDLFVSLNGANKEILEWQYGENYKHYSNYWKMMEWLKESEWYLVGDKNHSAWKYRMAFVDSLAYSYTNQDYL
;
A
#
# COMPACT_ATOMS: atom_id res chain seq x y z
N MET A 1 32.55 24.45 -2.90
CA MET A 1 33.24 23.44 -2.05
C MET A 1 32.21 22.38 -1.66
N GLN A 2 32.61 21.11 -1.76
CA GLN A 2 31.75 19.97 -1.38
C GLN A 2 32.32 19.33 -0.12
N LYS A 3 31.47 18.90 0.82
CA LYS A 3 31.88 18.26 2.06
C LYS A 3 30.90 17.14 2.44
N LEU A 4 31.43 15.95 2.72
CA LEU A 4 30.66 14.88 3.38
C LEU A 4 30.52 15.19 4.88
N ILE A 5 29.33 14.99 5.40
CA ILE A 5 28.95 15.27 6.80
C ILE A 5 28.30 14.00 7.36
N ASN A 6 28.84 13.51 8.45
CA ASN A 6 28.33 12.33 9.14
C ASN A 6 27.32 12.72 10.25
N SER A 7 26.76 11.72 10.92
CA SER A 7 25.76 11.88 11.98
C SER A 7 26.21 12.78 13.14
N GLN A 8 27.49 12.80 13.47
CA GLN A 8 28.02 13.60 14.59
C GLN A 8 28.13 15.09 14.26
N GLN A 9 28.24 15.42 12.97
CA GLN A 9 28.50 16.77 12.48
C GLN A 9 27.26 17.49 11.95
N ILE A 10 26.23 16.72 11.55
CA ILE A 10 25.09 17.28 10.80
C ILE A 10 24.32 18.31 11.62
N SER A 11 24.02 18.02 12.88
CA SER A 11 23.28 18.93 13.75
C SER A 11 23.95 20.28 13.89
N ASP A 12 25.25 20.26 14.21
CA ASP A 12 26.04 21.49 14.40
C ASP A 12 26.14 22.29 13.09
N CYS A 13 26.39 21.62 11.97
CA CYS A 13 26.47 22.26 10.65
C CYS A 13 25.14 22.93 10.25
N LEU A 14 24.00 22.27 10.49
CA LEU A 14 22.68 22.84 10.20
C LEU A 14 22.36 24.03 11.11
N ILE A 15 22.71 23.94 12.40
CA ILE A 15 22.53 25.05 13.37
C ILE A 15 23.39 26.25 13.00
N GLU A 16 24.69 26.04 12.70
CA GLU A 16 25.59 27.09 12.27
C GLU A 16 25.08 27.83 11.04
N ASP A 17 24.66 27.08 10.01
CA ASP A 17 24.12 27.66 8.79
C ASP A 17 22.78 28.36 9.01
N LEU A 18 21.87 27.81 9.84
CA LEU A 18 20.59 28.46 10.21
C LEU A 18 20.80 29.80 10.91
N LEU A 19 21.71 29.86 11.86
CA LEU A 19 22.00 31.09 12.60
C LEU A 19 22.61 32.20 11.72
N SER A 20 23.36 31.79 10.67
CA SER A 20 24.15 32.70 9.83
C SER A 20 23.47 33.05 8.50
N CYS A 21 22.53 32.25 8.02
CA CYS A 21 21.86 32.48 6.72
C CYS A 21 20.90 33.67 6.75
N GLU A 22 20.62 34.24 5.56
CA GLU A 22 19.56 35.24 5.34
C GLU A 22 18.19 34.56 5.30
N ASN A 23 18.08 33.43 4.61
CA ASN A 23 16.86 32.63 4.61
C ASN A 23 17.16 31.13 4.45
N TYR A 24 16.16 30.32 4.87
CA TYR A 24 16.23 28.87 4.90
C TYR A 24 15.03 28.24 4.20
N SER A 25 15.29 27.30 3.32
CA SER A 25 14.26 26.48 2.65
C SER A 25 14.56 25.01 2.85
N PHE A 26 13.53 24.18 3.06
CA PHE A 26 13.74 22.76 3.29
C PHE A 26 12.56 21.88 2.87
N ALA A 27 12.87 20.62 2.61
CA ALA A 27 11.90 19.54 2.46
C ALA A 27 12.42 18.31 3.20
N VAL A 28 11.67 17.83 4.18
CA VAL A 28 12.08 16.69 5.01
C VAL A 28 10.93 15.74 5.26
N ALA A 29 11.26 14.45 5.32
CA ALA A 29 10.26 13.44 5.61
C ALA A 29 9.68 13.59 7.01
N TRP A 30 10.54 13.77 8.02
CA TRP A 30 10.09 13.79 9.44
C TRP A 30 10.86 14.79 10.26
N VAL A 31 10.15 15.39 11.22
CA VAL A 31 10.69 16.33 12.21
C VAL A 31 10.23 15.92 13.61
N THR A 32 11.13 15.89 14.58
CA THR A 32 10.76 15.70 15.98
C THR A 32 11.17 16.91 16.84
N ASP A 33 10.40 17.16 17.88
CA ASP A 33 10.56 18.27 18.81
C ASP A 33 11.79 18.16 19.75
N LYS A 34 12.43 16.97 19.80
CA LYS A 34 13.53 16.67 20.73
C LYS A 34 14.92 16.81 20.11
N SER A 35 15.15 17.85 19.31
CA SER A 35 16.47 18.11 18.74
C SER A 35 16.90 19.57 18.98
N ALA A 36 18.20 19.79 19.19
CA ALA A 36 18.76 21.13 19.31
C ALA A 36 18.51 21.98 18.05
N PHE A 37 18.49 21.35 16.87
CA PHE A 37 18.14 22.04 15.63
C PHE A 37 16.70 22.56 15.66
N TYR A 38 15.72 21.76 16.10
CA TYR A 38 14.33 22.17 16.18
C TYR A 38 14.12 23.35 17.12
N GLU A 39 14.79 23.37 18.27
CA GLU A 39 14.75 24.51 19.18
C GLU A 39 15.28 25.80 18.54
N ASN A 40 16.36 25.69 17.74
CA ASN A 40 16.92 26.83 17.01
C ASN A 40 15.98 27.23 15.85
N LEU A 41 15.35 26.27 15.17
CA LEU A 41 14.37 26.52 14.12
C LEU A 41 13.21 27.38 14.63
N LEU A 42 12.64 27.01 15.79
CA LEU A 42 11.55 27.79 16.42
C LEU A 42 11.93 29.24 16.76
N LYS A 43 13.19 29.50 17.06
CA LYS A 43 13.70 30.85 17.34
C LYS A 43 14.00 31.68 16.10
N ASN A 44 14.02 31.05 14.91
CA ASN A 44 14.38 31.63 13.63
C ASN A 44 13.30 31.36 12.56
N LEU A 45 12.04 31.28 12.92
CA LEU A 45 10.92 31.05 11.98
C LEU A 45 10.79 32.15 10.92
N ASP A 46 11.22 33.35 11.24
CA ASP A 46 11.27 34.50 10.33
C ASP A 46 12.27 34.31 9.17
N LYS A 47 13.28 33.46 9.32
CA LYS A 47 14.21 33.09 8.26
C LYS A 47 13.68 32.03 7.30
N ILE A 48 12.59 31.34 7.66
CA ILE A 48 12.06 30.29 6.78
C ILE A 48 11.40 30.92 5.57
N ASN A 49 11.94 30.65 4.40
CA ASN A 49 11.32 31.01 3.12
C ASN A 49 10.24 29.98 2.76
N ILE A 50 10.57 28.70 2.80
CA ILE A 50 9.61 27.58 2.62
C ILE A 50 10.10 26.34 3.35
N GLY A 51 9.22 25.69 4.10
CA GLY A 51 9.46 24.40 4.73
C GLY A 51 8.36 23.41 4.37
N ILE A 52 8.74 22.21 3.91
CA ILE A 52 7.79 21.12 3.65
C ILE A 52 8.16 19.93 4.53
N ILE A 53 7.18 19.49 5.31
CA ILE A 53 7.33 18.41 6.30
C ILE A 53 6.36 17.28 5.98
N GLY A 54 6.87 16.05 5.91
CA GLY A 54 6.06 14.86 5.71
C GLY A 54 5.37 14.39 7.00
N LEU A 55 4.17 13.84 6.83
CA LEU A 55 3.40 13.19 7.88
C LEU A 55 3.27 11.69 7.70
N ASP A 56 3.80 11.18 6.58
CA ASP A 56 3.71 9.75 6.25
C ASP A 56 4.34 8.89 7.34
N LEU A 57 3.77 7.71 7.56
CA LEU A 57 4.17 6.77 8.60
C LEU A 57 4.18 7.38 10.02
N ALA A 58 3.42 8.46 10.26
CA ALA A 58 3.39 9.19 11.51
C ALA A 58 4.79 9.47 12.10
N GLY A 59 5.74 9.89 11.25
CA GLY A 59 7.15 10.07 11.65
C GLY A 59 7.48 11.44 12.21
N THR A 60 6.62 12.44 11.99
CA THR A 60 6.74 13.79 12.56
C THR A 60 6.00 13.85 13.88
N SER A 61 6.62 14.45 14.91
CA SER A 61 5.94 14.51 16.22
C SER A 61 4.70 15.41 16.18
N PRO A 62 3.62 15.05 16.89
CA PRO A 62 2.40 15.87 16.97
C PRO A 62 2.68 17.30 17.45
N ASP A 63 3.61 17.48 18.40
CA ASP A 63 4.01 18.81 18.91
C ASP A 63 4.62 19.71 17.82
N VAL A 64 5.33 19.14 16.85
CA VAL A 64 5.84 19.87 15.69
C VAL A 64 4.69 20.30 14.79
N LEU A 65 3.77 19.39 14.52
CA LEU A 65 2.60 19.65 13.68
C LEU A 65 1.74 20.76 14.29
N GLU A 66 1.36 20.63 15.57
CA GLU A 66 0.52 21.61 16.29
C GLU A 66 1.15 23.01 16.40
N LYS A 67 2.48 23.10 16.47
CA LYS A 67 3.18 24.39 16.54
C LYS A 67 3.37 25.07 15.19
N LEU A 68 3.37 24.30 14.10
CA LEU A 68 3.78 24.81 12.80
C LEU A 68 2.68 24.78 11.72
N TYR A 69 1.54 24.11 11.94
CA TYR A 69 0.51 23.93 10.91
C TYR A 69 -0.11 25.25 10.40
N ASP A 70 -0.13 26.29 11.22
CA ASP A 70 -0.69 27.62 10.90
C ASP A 70 0.34 28.59 10.28
N LYS A 71 1.60 28.19 10.14
CA LYS A 71 2.65 29.03 9.56
C LYS A 71 2.56 29.02 8.03
N SER A 72 2.33 30.16 7.43
CA SER A 72 2.10 30.34 5.97
C SER A 72 3.26 29.88 5.08
N ASN A 73 4.46 29.81 5.65
CA ASN A 73 5.70 29.39 4.98
C ASN A 73 6.08 27.94 5.27
N ILE A 74 5.27 27.21 6.04
CA ILE A 74 5.46 25.79 6.32
C ILE A 74 4.24 25.01 5.84
N GLY A 75 4.47 23.96 5.08
CA GLY A 75 3.44 23.06 4.58
C GLY A 75 3.67 21.63 5.07
N PHE A 76 2.59 20.93 5.35
CA PHE A 76 2.62 19.52 5.71
C PHE A 76 2.07 18.67 4.57
N ARG A 77 2.75 17.57 4.27
CA ARG A 77 2.40 16.69 3.16
C ARG A 77 2.19 15.26 3.66
N GLN A 78 1.10 14.66 3.21
CA GLN A 78 0.81 13.25 3.39
C GLN A 78 0.47 12.63 2.03
N ASN A 79 1.16 11.57 1.66
CA ASN A 79 0.89 10.83 0.42
C ASN A 79 -0.02 9.62 0.73
N VAL A 80 -0.86 9.24 -0.23
CA VAL A 80 -1.80 8.11 -0.05
C VAL A 80 -1.17 6.76 -0.46
N TYR A 81 -0.27 6.78 -1.46
CA TYR A 81 0.27 5.53 -2.06
C TYR A 81 1.80 5.48 -2.07
N SER A 82 2.46 6.41 -1.44
CA SER A 82 3.92 6.52 -1.40
C SER A 82 4.34 7.32 -0.19
N VAL A 83 5.63 7.29 0.16
CA VAL A 83 6.18 8.08 1.26
C VAL A 83 6.82 9.34 0.72
N PHE A 84 6.48 10.50 1.26
CA PHE A 84 7.23 11.73 1.06
C PHE A 84 8.53 11.64 1.86
N HIS A 85 9.66 11.44 1.17
CA HIS A 85 10.91 11.05 1.84
C HIS A 85 12.14 11.91 1.49
N PRO A 86 12.04 13.19 1.08
CA PRO A 86 13.21 14.04 0.89
C PRO A 86 13.89 14.40 2.22
N LYS A 87 15.17 14.76 2.13
CA LYS A 87 15.97 15.34 3.20
C LYS A 87 16.91 16.36 2.55
N THR A 88 16.33 17.51 2.26
CA THR A 88 16.99 18.59 1.53
C THR A 88 16.89 19.88 2.35
N HIS A 89 18.02 20.57 2.51
CA HIS A 89 18.12 21.84 3.20
C HIS A 89 18.86 22.83 2.33
N VAL A 90 18.38 24.07 2.23
CA VAL A 90 18.98 25.16 1.46
C VAL A 90 19.08 26.39 2.35
N PHE A 91 20.28 26.71 2.77
CA PHE A 91 20.58 27.91 3.54
C PHE A 91 21.17 28.96 2.59
N ASN A 92 20.48 30.07 2.39
CA ASN A 92 20.86 31.15 1.48
C ASN A 92 21.61 32.26 2.25
N PHE A 93 22.74 32.71 1.72
CA PHE A 93 23.62 33.75 2.27
C PHE A 93 23.77 34.94 1.28
N GLY A 94 22.77 35.17 0.45
CA GLY A 94 22.81 36.20 -0.61
C GLY A 94 23.43 35.66 -1.92
N ASP A 95 24.71 35.81 -2.11
CA ASP A 95 25.39 35.41 -3.34
C ASP A 95 25.62 33.91 -3.48
N TYR A 96 25.50 33.16 -2.38
CA TYR A 96 25.68 31.71 -2.37
C TYR A 96 24.72 31.04 -1.42
N ALA A 97 24.56 29.73 -1.59
CA ALA A 97 23.80 28.89 -0.68
C ALA A 97 24.60 27.65 -0.28
N HIS A 98 24.31 27.12 0.90
CA HIS A 98 24.68 25.78 1.29
C HIS A 98 23.47 24.86 1.07
N VAL A 99 23.65 23.88 0.21
CA VAL A 99 22.66 22.84 -0.09
C VAL A 99 23.09 21.55 0.58
N TYR A 100 22.21 20.98 1.40
CA TYR A 100 22.41 19.67 2.01
C TYR A 100 21.44 18.68 1.43
N MET A 101 21.93 17.50 1.10
CA MET A 101 21.15 16.35 0.68
C MET A 101 21.75 15.09 1.31
N GLY A 102 20.90 14.19 1.79
CA GLY A 102 21.38 12.96 2.39
C GLY A 102 20.30 12.12 3.04
N SER A 103 20.70 11.37 4.07
CA SER A 103 19.80 10.44 4.75
C SER A 103 19.18 11.00 6.04
N SER A 104 19.71 12.10 6.61
CA SER A 104 19.28 12.62 7.91
C SER A 104 17.92 13.31 7.87
N ASN A 105 16.96 12.80 8.64
CA ASN A 105 15.74 13.53 8.99
C ASN A 105 16.03 14.55 10.11
N LEU A 106 15.15 15.55 10.27
CA LEU A 106 15.21 16.50 11.40
C LEU A 106 14.66 15.86 12.69
N THR A 107 15.12 14.68 13.01
CA THR A 107 14.75 13.92 14.21
C THR A 107 15.96 13.74 15.13
N SER A 108 15.72 13.41 16.40
CA SER A 108 16.80 13.11 17.34
C SER A 108 17.70 11.96 16.87
N GLY A 109 17.11 10.98 16.16
CA GLY A 109 17.85 9.89 15.53
C GLY A 109 18.70 10.40 14.37
N GLY A 110 18.09 11.06 13.39
CA GLY A 110 18.78 11.53 12.17
C GLY A 110 19.83 12.61 12.39
N LEU A 111 19.71 13.37 13.50
CA LEU A 111 20.67 14.43 13.86
C LEU A 111 21.71 14.01 14.92
N GLY A 112 21.84 12.73 15.24
CA GLY A 112 22.83 12.35 16.24
C GLY A 112 23.01 10.85 16.49
N LYS A 113 21.93 10.08 16.62
CA LYS A 113 22.02 8.68 17.07
C LYS A 113 22.19 7.66 15.95
N ASN A 114 21.59 7.92 14.79
CA ASN A 114 21.65 7.00 13.65
C ASN A 114 22.98 7.11 12.93
N THR A 115 23.31 6.11 12.12
CA THR A 115 24.37 6.19 11.13
C THR A 115 23.83 6.87 9.88
N GLU A 116 24.24 8.09 9.63
CA GLU A 116 23.75 8.95 8.55
C GLU A 116 24.88 9.47 7.67
N MET A 117 24.59 9.79 6.42
CA MET A 117 25.53 10.43 5.50
C MET A 117 24.84 11.55 4.73
N ASN A 118 25.44 12.72 4.74
CA ASN A 118 24.94 13.89 4.04
C ASN A 118 26.03 14.55 3.20
N LEU A 119 25.63 15.14 2.09
CA LEU A 119 26.49 15.98 1.26
C LEU A 119 26.10 17.45 1.45
N ARG A 120 27.04 18.29 1.83
CA ARG A 120 26.91 19.75 1.80
C ARG A 120 27.66 20.31 0.60
N VAL A 121 26.96 21.08 -0.22
CA VAL A 121 27.52 21.74 -1.39
C VAL A 121 27.33 23.23 -1.27
N LYS A 122 28.41 24.01 -1.44
CA LYS A 122 28.30 25.46 -1.60
C LYS A 122 28.10 25.76 -3.09
N VAL A 123 27.02 26.43 -3.41
CA VAL A 123 26.61 26.80 -4.76
C VAL A 123 26.34 28.30 -4.87
N ALA A 124 26.55 28.89 -6.01
CA ALA A 124 26.12 30.26 -6.27
C ALA A 124 24.58 30.31 -6.43
N THR A 125 23.93 31.37 -5.99
CA THR A 125 22.47 31.48 -6.04
C THR A 125 21.91 31.69 -7.45
N ASP A 126 22.75 32.04 -8.41
CA ASP A 126 22.45 32.11 -9.84
C ASP A 126 22.76 30.81 -10.60
N SER A 127 23.31 29.78 -9.93
CA SER A 127 23.66 28.51 -10.56
C SER A 127 22.44 27.65 -10.90
N GLU A 128 22.54 26.87 -11.95
CA GLU A 128 21.52 25.91 -12.38
C GLU A 128 21.12 24.95 -11.25
N LEU A 129 22.11 24.38 -10.54
CA LEU A 129 21.87 23.46 -9.43
C LEU A 129 21.03 24.10 -8.31
N TYR A 130 21.32 25.37 -7.95
CA TYR A 130 20.50 26.06 -6.94
C TYR A 130 19.06 26.25 -7.42
N GLN A 131 18.88 26.65 -8.68
CA GLN A 131 17.55 26.86 -9.25
C GLN A 131 16.74 25.56 -9.33
N GLU A 132 17.37 24.45 -9.76
CA GLU A 132 16.73 23.14 -9.81
C GLU A 132 16.30 22.66 -8.42
N VAL A 133 17.18 22.74 -7.41
CA VAL A 133 16.87 22.33 -6.04
C VAL A 133 15.73 23.19 -5.47
N MET A 134 15.78 24.49 -5.66
CA MET A 134 14.71 25.39 -5.19
C MET A 134 13.40 25.15 -5.91
N ALA A 135 13.42 24.90 -7.23
CA ALA A 135 12.22 24.56 -8.00
C ALA A 135 11.59 23.28 -7.49
N GLU A 136 12.38 22.25 -7.17
CA GLU A 136 11.91 21.00 -6.63
C GLU A 136 11.29 21.19 -5.23
N VAL A 137 11.95 21.89 -4.31
CA VAL A 137 11.42 22.20 -2.97
C VAL A 137 10.11 22.98 -3.06
N LEU A 138 10.03 23.98 -3.97
CA LEU A 138 8.84 24.76 -4.18
C LEU A 138 7.68 23.93 -4.77
N SER A 139 7.99 22.96 -5.64
CA SER A 139 7.00 22.09 -6.27
C SER A 139 6.20 21.28 -5.22
N TYR A 140 6.83 20.92 -4.12
CA TYR A 140 6.18 20.14 -3.06
C TYR A 140 5.04 20.90 -2.36
N LYS A 141 5.01 22.23 -2.43
CA LYS A 141 3.94 23.05 -1.86
C LYS A 141 2.57 22.78 -2.47
N TYR A 142 2.52 22.39 -3.74
CA TYR A 142 1.24 22.16 -4.45
C TYR A 142 0.46 20.94 -3.91
N HIS A 143 1.08 20.10 -3.10
CA HIS A 143 0.49 18.87 -2.55
C HIS A 143 0.46 18.87 -1.03
N THR A 144 0.56 20.02 -0.39
CA THR A 144 0.41 20.13 1.06
C THR A 144 -1.05 20.10 1.47
N ILE A 145 -1.31 19.64 2.69
CA ILE A 145 -2.63 19.68 3.31
C ILE A 145 -3.04 21.15 3.47
N SER A 146 -4.25 21.49 3.10
CA SER A 146 -4.81 22.83 3.33
C SER A 146 -5.05 23.06 4.82
N ASN A 147 -5.01 24.33 5.28
CA ASN A 147 -5.24 24.62 6.69
C ASN A 147 -6.60 24.13 7.21
N ASP A 148 -7.62 24.10 6.36
CA ASP A 148 -8.95 23.57 6.71
C ASP A 148 -8.96 22.05 6.92
N GLY A 149 -7.94 21.35 6.46
CA GLY A 149 -7.74 19.90 6.69
C GLY A 149 -7.21 19.57 8.09
N PHE A 150 -6.69 20.56 8.84
CA PHE A 150 -6.19 20.37 10.21
C PHE A 150 -7.31 20.58 11.23
N THR A 151 -8.22 19.60 11.30
CA THR A 151 -9.31 19.60 12.29
C THR A 151 -8.83 19.02 13.62
N GLU A 152 -9.61 19.21 14.69
CA GLU A 152 -9.33 18.60 15.99
C GLU A 152 -9.27 17.07 15.91
N GLU A 153 -10.18 16.49 15.11
CA GLU A 153 -10.21 15.06 14.81
C GLU A 153 -8.93 14.58 14.09
N PHE A 154 -8.45 15.36 13.11
CA PHE A 154 -7.18 15.06 12.44
C PHE A 154 -6.00 15.02 13.41
N PHE A 155 -5.89 16.00 14.32
CA PHE A 155 -4.82 16.03 15.31
C PHE A 155 -4.89 14.85 16.28
N GLU A 156 -6.10 14.47 16.72
CA GLU A 156 -6.31 13.33 17.60
C GLU A 156 -5.93 12.01 16.90
N GLU A 157 -6.41 11.80 15.69
CA GLU A 157 -6.07 10.62 14.90
C GLU A 157 -4.57 10.53 14.60
N TYR A 158 -3.96 11.64 14.22
CA TYR A 158 -2.52 11.68 13.96
C TYR A 158 -1.70 11.39 15.21
N ARG A 159 -2.10 11.89 16.38
CA ARG A 159 -1.45 11.62 17.67
C ARG A 159 -1.52 10.14 18.02
N ASN A 160 -2.69 9.51 17.87
CA ASN A 160 -2.87 8.09 18.11
C ASN A 160 -1.95 7.23 17.22
N ARG A 161 -1.85 7.56 15.94
CA ARG A 161 -0.93 6.90 15.00
C ARG A 161 0.54 7.08 15.39
N TYR A 162 0.92 8.27 15.80
CA TYR A 162 2.29 8.56 16.24
C TYR A 162 2.66 7.75 17.50
N GLU A 163 1.77 7.69 18.48
CA GLU A 163 1.98 6.93 19.71
C GLU A 163 2.10 5.42 19.44
N ALA A 164 1.23 4.88 18.61
CA ALA A 164 1.30 3.49 18.19
C ALA A 164 2.65 3.16 17.54
N ARG A 165 3.09 4.01 16.60
CA ARG A 165 4.43 3.88 16.01
C ARG A 165 5.56 3.94 17.02
N GLN A 166 5.51 4.87 18.01
CA GLN A 166 6.55 4.97 19.04
C GLN A 166 6.63 3.71 19.92
N LEU A 167 5.49 3.06 20.18
CA LEU A 167 5.45 1.78 20.89
C LEU A 167 6.11 0.68 20.08
N PHE A 168 5.78 0.61 18.78
CA PHE A 168 6.38 -0.34 17.84
C PHE A 168 7.90 -0.14 17.71
N ASP A 169 8.36 1.09 17.44
CA ASP A 169 9.79 1.41 17.33
C ASP A 169 10.56 1.07 18.62
N ARG A 170 9.94 1.26 19.81
CA ARG A 170 10.55 0.88 21.11
C ARG A 170 10.63 -0.63 21.28
N SER A 171 9.62 -1.36 20.85
CA SER A 171 9.65 -2.83 20.91
C SER A 171 10.78 -3.41 20.05
N LEU A 172 11.00 -2.83 18.86
CA LEU A 172 12.08 -3.23 17.95
C LEU A 172 13.49 -2.87 18.45
N LEU A 173 13.65 -1.73 19.15
CA LEU A 173 14.95 -1.26 19.59
C LEU A 173 15.39 -1.79 20.97
N ASN A 174 14.43 -2.20 21.80
CA ASN A 174 14.67 -2.65 23.18
C ASN A 174 14.65 -4.17 23.34
N SER A 175 14.27 -4.90 22.32
CA SER A 175 14.33 -6.35 22.35
C SER A 175 15.78 -6.80 22.17
N ASP A 176 16.28 -7.63 23.10
CA ASP A 176 17.41 -8.51 22.83
C ASP A 176 17.07 -9.29 21.53
N ILE A 177 18.07 -9.59 20.71
CA ILE A 177 17.83 -10.30 19.44
C ILE A 177 17.06 -11.61 19.70
N ASP A 178 17.27 -12.24 20.87
CA ASP A 178 16.54 -13.43 21.30
C ASP A 178 15.07 -13.13 21.67
N GLU A 179 14.77 -11.98 22.33
CA GLU A 179 13.40 -11.48 22.55
C GLU A 179 12.75 -11.01 21.23
N LEU A 180 13.52 -10.44 20.29
CA LEU A 180 13.03 -10.10 18.95
C LEU A 180 12.73 -11.36 18.15
N VAL A 181 13.53 -12.38 18.26
CA VAL A 181 13.30 -13.69 17.65
C VAL A 181 12.11 -14.39 18.31
N GLU A 182 11.93 -14.26 19.64
CA GLU A 182 10.72 -14.73 20.34
C GLU A 182 9.50 -13.87 20.00
N SER A 183 9.59 -12.53 19.94
CA SER A 183 8.47 -11.67 19.53
C SER A 183 8.17 -11.76 18.03
N LEU A 184 9.18 -12.03 17.20
CA LEU A 184 8.99 -12.43 15.81
C LEU A 184 8.48 -13.87 15.69
N HIS A 185 8.69 -14.73 16.69
CA HIS A 185 7.97 -16.00 16.83
C HIS A 185 6.52 -15.77 17.24
N ASP A 186 6.22 -14.81 18.12
CA ASP A 186 4.84 -14.42 18.46
C ASP A 186 4.14 -13.73 17.27
N VAL A 187 4.85 -12.98 16.42
CA VAL A 187 4.35 -12.49 15.12
C VAL A 187 4.33 -13.62 14.06
N LYS A 188 5.21 -14.63 14.16
CA LYS A 188 5.14 -15.89 13.42
C LYS A 188 3.98 -16.79 13.88
N GLU A 189 3.49 -16.64 15.10
CA GLU A 189 2.32 -17.38 15.60
C GLU A 189 1.01 -17.01 14.92
N CYS A 190 1.03 -16.12 13.96
CA CYS A 190 -0.12 -15.80 13.13
C CYS A 190 0.13 -15.99 11.63
N VAL A 191 0.87 -17.03 11.26
CA VAL A 191 0.90 -17.48 9.86
C VAL A 191 -0.51 -17.94 9.49
N ILE A 192 -1.02 -17.50 8.35
CA ILE A 192 -2.37 -17.86 7.88
C ILE A 192 -2.59 -19.37 7.94
N THR A 193 -1.55 -20.17 7.72
CA THR A 193 -1.62 -21.64 7.77
C THR A 193 -1.72 -22.24 9.18
N ASP A 194 -1.33 -21.50 10.21
CA ASP A 194 -1.28 -21.99 11.60
C ASP A 194 -2.59 -21.72 12.35
N LEU A 195 -3.54 -21.01 11.72
CA LEU A 195 -4.86 -20.77 12.29
C LEU A 195 -5.65 -22.08 12.36
N ASP A 196 -6.33 -22.31 13.48
CA ASP A 196 -7.45 -23.25 13.53
C ASP A 196 -8.69 -22.68 12.83
N TRP A 197 -9.71 -23.48 12.62
CA TRP A 197 -10.93 -23.05 11.97
C TRP A 197 -11.64 -21.89 12.71
N GLN A 198 -11.69 -21.92 14.02
CA GLN A 198 -12.39 -20.91 14.81
C GLN A 198 -11.70 -19.55 14.64
N SER A 199 -10.38 -19.50 14.84
CA SER A 199 -9.60 -18.28 14.67
C SER A 199 -9.64 -17.76 13.23
N TYR A 200 -9.66 -18.65 12.25
CA TYR A 200 -9.82 -18.30 10.84
C TYR A 200 -11.20 -17.65 10.59
N ALA A 201 -12.29 -18.30 11.02
CA ALA A 201 -13.64 -17.83 10.78
C ALA A 201 -13.92 -16.48 11.48
N GLU A 202 -13.51 -16.34 12.74
CA GLU A 202 -13.62 -15.09 13.49
C GLU A 202 -12.93 -13.92 12.81
N ARG A 203 -11.71 -14.13 12.27
CA ARG A 203 -10.97 -13.08 11.57
C ARG A 203 -11.60 -12.72 10.22
N VAL A 204 -12.13 -13.70 9.50
CA VAL A 204 -12.82 -13.47 8.22
C VAL A 204 -14.12 -12.71 8.42
N GLU A 205 -14.87 -12.99 9.49
CA GLU A 205 -16.11 -12.30 9.83
C GLU A 205 -15.89 -10.88 10.35
N ASN A 206 -14.79 -10.65 11.07
CA ASN A 206 -14.43 -9.38 11.69
C ASN A 206 -13.38 -8.62 10.89
N GLU A 207 -13.47 -8.61 9.56
CA GLU A 207 -12.55 -7.90 8.68
C GLU A 207 -12.48 -6.40 9.00
N PHE A 208 -11.27 -5.86 9.17
CA PHE A 208 -10.98 -4.51 9.67
C PHE A 208 -11.50 -3.35 8.79
N PHE A 209 -11.77 -3.56 7.51
CA PHE A 209 -12.20 -2.50 6.56
C PHE A 209 -13.67 -2.11 6.64
N GLN A 210 -14.30 -2.19 7.81
CA GLN A 210 -15.74 -2.01 7.89
C GLN A 210 -16.14 -0.88 8.81
N GLU A 211 -16.41 0.27 8.25
CA GLU A 211 -17.17 1.31 8.95
C GLU A 211 -18.61 0.85 9.28
N ASP A 212 -19.14 -0.19 8.60
CA ASP A 212 -20.53 -0.64 8.77
C ASP A 212 -20.75 -2.16 8.93
N GLY A 213 -19.67 -2.96 9.08
CA GLY A 213 -19.75 -4.40 9.40
C GLY A 213 -20.32 -5.33 8.32
N ARG A 214 -20.37 -4.92 7.04
CA ARG A 214 -21.03 -5.68 5.96
C ARG A 214 -20.13 -6.33 4.93
N ALA A 215 -18.78 -6.18 5.02
CA ALA A 215 -17.90 -6.70 3.97
C ALA A 215 -17.94 -8.23 3.85
N PHE A 216 -18.08 -8.93 4.96
CA PHE A 216 -18.19 -10.39 4.94
C PHE A 216 -19.43 -10.84 4.16
N GLU A 217 -20.61 -10.29 4.46
CA GLU A 217 -21.87 -10.59 3.78
C GLU A 217 -21.83 -10.18 2.31
N GLU A 218 -21.26 -9.04 1.98
CA GLU A 218 -21.14 -8.58 0.59
C GLU A 218 -20.20 -9.47 -0.23
N ARG A 219 -19.09 -9.94 0.37
CA ARG A 219 -18.20 -10.92 -0.27
C ARG A 219 -18.90 -12.26 -0.49
N LEU A 220 -19.65 -12.76 0.51
CA LEU A 220 -20.45 -13.97 0.37
C LEU A 220 -21.47 -13.85 -0.75
N ASP A 221 -22.23 -12.74 -0.78
CA ASP A 221 -23.24 -12.52 -1.79
C ASP A 221 -22.64 -12.40 -3.20
N LEU A 222 -21.47 -11.76 -3.34
CA LEU A 222 -20.74 -11.74 -4.61
C LEU A 222 -20.36 -13.16 -5.06
N LEU A 223 -19.79 -13.98 -4.17
CA LEU A 223 -19.37 -15.35 -4.49
C LEU A 223 -20.58 -16.25 -4.85
N ASP A 224 -21.66 -16.14 -4.10
CA ASP A 224 -22.92 -16.86 -4.38
C ASP A 224 -23.52 -16.41 -5.72
N THR A 225 -23.50 -15.10 -6.00
CA THR A 225 -23.97 -14.54 -7.28
C THR A 225 -23.16 -15.10 -8.43
N VAL A 226 -21.84 -15.05 -8.39
CA VAL A 226 -20.97 -15.55 -9.45
C VAL A 226 -21.13 -17.06 -9.66
N LYS A 227 -21.21 -17.83 -8.57
CA LYS A 227 -21.48 -19.27 -8.65
C LYS A 227 -22.79 -19.59 -9.38
N ASN A 228 -23.85 -18.83 -9.07
CA ASN A 228 -25.15 -19.00 -9.73
C ASN A 228 -25.09 -18.59 -11.21
N LEU A 229 -24.33 -17.53 -11.57
CA LEU A 229 -24.13 -17.15 -12.96
C LEU A 229 -23.43 -18.25 -13.75
N PHE A 230 -22.35 -18.85 -13.23
CA PHE A 230 -21.68 -19.97 -13.90
C PHE A 230 -22.60 -21.22 -14.00
N LYS A 231 -23.40 -21.51 -12.98
CA LYS A 231 -24.40 -22.61 -13.05
C LYS A 231 -25.44 -22.37 -14.13
N LYS A 232 -25.93 -21.12 -14.23
CA LYS A 232 -26.98 -20.74 -15.19
C LYS A 232 -26.50 -20.74 -16.63
N TYR A 233 -25.33 -20.15 -16.89
CA TYR A 233 -24.85 -19.87 -18.25
C TYR A 233 -23.76 -20.82 -18.73
N GLY A 234 -23.09 -21.52 -17.84
CA GLY A 234 -22.00 -22.45 -18.12
C GLY A 234 -20.68 -21.76 -18.45
N SER A 235 -20.69 -20.64 -19.16
CA SER A 235 -19.51 -19.94 -19.65
C SER A 235 -19.70 -18.42 -19.60
N LEU A 236 -18.61 -17.68 -19.37
CA LEU A 236 -18.62 -16.21 -19.28
C LEU A 236 -19.18 -15.56 -20.55
N LYS A 237 -18.81 -16.05 -21.73
CA LYS A 237 -19.27 -15.52 -23.04
C LYS A 237 -20.76 -15.62 -23.26
N ASN A 238 -21.45 -16.49 -22.56
CA ASN A 238 -22.90 -16.67 -22.64
C ASN A 238 -23.70 -15.77 -21.71
N MET A 239 -23.01 -15.04 -20.82
CA MET A 239 -23.63 -14.14 -19.83
C MET A 239 -23.96 -12.78 -20.49
N SER A 240 -24.91 -12.07 -19.91
CA SER A 240 -25.14 -10.66 -20.27
C SER A 240 -23.91 -9.81 -19.95
N ILE A 241 -23.78 -8.65 -20.57
CA ILE A 241 -22.67 -7.71 -20.29
C ILE A 241 -22.66 -7.28 -18.82
N GLU A 242 -23.83 -7.09 -18.24
CA GLU A 242 -24.01 -6.76 -16.83
C GLU A 242 -23.46 -7.88 -15.92
N ASP A 243 -23.84 -9.12 -16.21
CA ASP A 243 -23.36 -10.29 -15.47
C ASP A 243 -21.84 -10.51 -15.62
N GLN A 244 -21.30 -10.30 -16.82
CA GLN A 244 -19.86 -10.36 -17.07
C GLN A 244 -19.10 -9.32 -16.25
N ARG A 245 -19.63 -8.09 -16.11
CA ARG A 245 -19.03 -7.00 -15.32
C ARG A 245 -18.88 -7.37 -13.86
N ILE A 246 -19.81 -8.14 -13.28
CA ILE A 246 -19.71 -8.66 -11.91
C ILE A 246 -18.42 -9.48 -11.75
N ILE A 247 -18.16 -10.38 -12.69
CA ILE A 247 -17.01 -11.28 -12.64
C ILE A 247 -15.69 -10.53 -12.85
N VAL A 248 -15.63 -9.61 -13.81
CA VAL A 248 -14.41 -8.82 -14.07
C VAL A 248 -14.17 -7.69 -13.06
N GLY A 249 -15.13 -7.40 -12.19
CA GLY A 249 -15.01 -6.34 -11.19
C GLY A 249 -15.00 -4.94 -11.79
N ILE A 250 -15.77 -4.72 -12.85
CA ILE A 250 -15.92 -3.43 -13.50
C ILE A 250 -17.26 -2.81 -13.12
N SER A 251 -17.21 -1.65 -12.46
CA SER A 251 -18.40 -0.86 -12.13
C SER A 251 -18.42 0.41 -12.96
N LEU A 252 -19.61 0.77 -13.46
CA LEU A 252 -19.85 2.03 -14.15
C LEU A 252 -20.50 3.03 -13.19
N LYS A 253 -20.32 4.32 -13.48
CA LYS A 253 -20.91 5.40 -12.68
C LYS A 253 -22.45 5.23 -12.67
N GLY A 254 -23.01 5.07 -11.47
CA GLY A 254 -24.44 4.88 -11.26
C GLY A 254 -24.88 3.42 -11.00
N ASP A 255 -23.97 2.47 -11.01
CA ASP A 255 -24.25 1.09 -10.57
C ASP A 255 -24.62 1.08 -9.09
N VAL A 256 -25.70 0.33 -8.74
CA VAL A 256 -26.19 0.22 -7.37
C VAL A 256 -25.18 -0.49 -6.47
N ASP A 257 -24.53 -1.52 -7.00
CA ASP A 257 -23.55 -2.35 -6.27
C ASP A 257 -22.11 -1.99 -6.63
N TYR A 258 -21.81 -0.70 -6.73
CA TYR A 258 -20.53 -0.18 -7.20
C TYR A 258 -19.33 -0.77 -6.47
N TYR A 259 -19.34 -0.78 -5.12
CA TYR A 259 -18.24 -1.30 -4.32
C TYR A 259 -18.12 -2.82 -4.38
N LYS A 260 -19.23 -3.55 -4.36
CA LYS A 260 -19.31 -5.01 -4.45
C LYS A 260 -18.59 -5.55 -5.69
N TYR A 261 -18.79 -4.94 -6.85
CA TYR A 261 -18.15 -5.40 -8.10
C TYR A 261 -16.69 -4.98 -8.17
N ARG A 262 -16.35 -3.80 -7.68
CA ARG A 262 -15.05 -3.18 -7.83
C ARG A 262 -14.10 -3.47 -6.66
N GLY A 263 -14.60 -3.53 -5.42
CA GLY A 263 -13.80 -3.65 -4.19
C GLY A 263 -13.35 -5.08 -3.92
N TRP A 264 -14.31 -6.00 -3.86
CA TRP A 264 -14.04 -7.34 -3.36
C TRP A 264 -13.28 -8.22 -4.35
N PHE A 265 -12.25 -8.91 -3.84
CA PHE A 265 -11.37 -9.80 -4.60
C PHE A 265 -10.58 -9.10 -5.73
N GLY A 266 -10.28 -7.81 -5.57
CA GLY A 266 -9.59 -6.99 -6.55
C GLY A 266 -10.48 -6.52 -7.71
N THR A 267 -9.89 -5.79 -8.67
CA THR A 267 -10.60 -5.24 -9.83
C THR A 267 -9.74 -5.33 -11.09
N LEU A 268 -10.37 -5.53 -12.25
CA LEU A 268 -9.72 -5.47 -13.56
C LEU A 268 -9.99 -4.14 -14.28
N GLN A 269 -10.47 -3.14 -13.57
CA GLN A 269 -10.86 -1.83 -14.13
C GLN A 269 -9.69 -1.04 -14.73
N SER A 270 -8.44 -1.34 -14.31
CA SER A 270 -7.23 -0.74 -14.86
C SER A 270 -6.84 -1.29 -16.24
N ILE A 271 -7.49 -2.36 -16.72
CA ILE A 271 -7.21 -2.97 -18.01
C ILE A 271 -8.02 -2.25 -19.09
N GLY A 272 -7.37 -1.35 -19.84
CA GLY A 272 -8.01 -0.41 -20.77
C GLY A 272 -8.88 -1.08 -21.83
N GLN A 273 -8.48 -2.25 -22.35
CA GLN A 273 -9.27 -2.99 -23.35
C GLN A 273 -10.58 -3.55 -22.76
N LEU A 274 -10.55 -4.09 -21.52
CA LEU A 274 -11.76 -4.55 -20.85
C LEU A 274 -12.68 -3.37 -20.54
N MET A 275 -12.13 -2.28 -20.04
CA MET A 275 -12.91 -1.07 -19.79
C MET A 275 -13.54 -0.52 -21.08
N GLY A 276 -12.82 -0.49 -22.19
CA GLY A 276 -13.33 -0.08 -23.50
C GLY A 276 -14.50 -0.95 -23.94
N TYR A 277 -14.38 -2.26 -23.84
CA TYR A 277 -15.45 -3.21 -24.17
C TYR A 277 -16.71 -2.99 -23.35
N TYR A 278 -16.60 -2.90 -22.02
CA TYR A 278 -17.77 -2.75 -21.15
C TYR A 278 -18.40 -1.35 -21.21
N ASN A 279 -17.61 -0.28 -21.40
CA ASN A 279 -18.13 1.05 -21.59
C ASN A 279 -18.88 1.22 -22.91
N SER A 280 -18.49 0.50 -23.97
CA SER A 280 -19.18 0.51 -25.27
C SER A 280 -20.35 -0.48 -25.37
N LYS A 281 -20.73 -1.11 -24.26
CA LYS A 281 -21.75 -2.18 -24.22
C LYS A 281 -21.46 -3.33 -25.19
N GLY A 282 -20.18 -3.63 -25.43
CA GLY A 282 -19.74 -4.68 -26.34
C GLY A 282 -19.67 -4.30 -27.83
N GLU A 283 -19.98 -3.05 -28.19
CA GLU A 283 -20.03 -2.63 -29.61
C GLU A 283 -18.65 -2.32 -30.21
N HIS A 284 -17.70 -1.88 -29.37
CA HIS A 284 -16.35 -1.52 -29.83
C HIS A 284 -15.30 -2.12 -28.90
N TYR A 285 -14.42 -2.91 -29.36
CA TYR A 285 -13.30 -3.62 -28.72
C TYR A 285 -13.52 -5.12 -28.53
N SER A 286 -12.63 -5.78 -29.13
CA SER A 286 -12.34 -7.22 -29.18
C SER A 286 -13.26 -8.15 -28.38
N GLN A 287 -14.42 -8.41 -28.95
CA GLN A 287 -15.23 -9.58 -28.60
C GLN A 287 -14.34 -10.84 -28.53
N ASN A 288 -13.27 -10.88 -29.35
CA ASN A 288 -12.24 -11.92 -29.33
C ASN A 288 -11.50 -12.02 -27.99
N ALA A 289 -11.27 -10.91 -27.25
CA ALA A 289 -10.60 -10.98 -25.96
C ALA A 289 -11.51 -11.59 -24.89
N ILE A 290 -12.79 -11.21 -24.84
CA ILE A 290 -13.76 -11.81 -23.91
C ILE A 290 -13.98 -13.29 -24.23
N GLU A 291 -14.02 -13.65 -25.50
CA GLU A 291 -14.13 -15.05 -25.93
C GLU A 291 -12.88 -15.86 -25.53
N ALA A 292 -11.68 -15.30 -25.70
CA ALA A 292 -10.44 -15.93 -25.27
C ALA A 292 -10.36 -16.09 -23.74
N ILE A 293 -10.75 -15.05 -22.98
CA ILE A 293 -10.85 -15.14 -21.51
C ILE A 293 -11.85 -16.23 -21.12
N SER A 294 -13.03 -16.23 -21.74
CA SER A 294 -14.07 -17.22 -21.46
C SER A 294 -13.59 -18.65 -21.72
N ASN A 295 -12.98 -18.88 -22.87
CA ASN A 295 -12.45 -20.19 -23.21
C ASN A 295 -11.34 -20.65 -22.25
N ALA A 296 -10.48 -19.72 -21.78
CA ALA A 296 -9.49 -20.03 -20.75
C ALA A 296 -10.15 -20.43 -19.43
N ILE A 297 -11.12 -19.64 -18.95
CA ILE A 297 -11.85 -19.92 -17.71
C ILE A 297 -12.59 -21.27 -17.78
N ASP A 298 -13.08 -21.65 -18.94
CA ASP A 298 -13.83 -22.89 -19.15
C ASP A 298 -12.98 -24.16 -18.98
N ILE A 299 -11.63 -24.04 -19.05
CA ILE A 299 -10.70 -25.15 -18.74
C ILE A 299 -10.82 -25.59 -17.28
N ILE A 300 -11.13 -24.64 -16.38
CA ILE A 300 -11.26 -24.91 -14.94
C ILE A 300 -12.69 -25.39 -14.66
N PRO A 301 -12.90 -26.59 -14.15
CA PRO A 301 -14.24 -27.10 -13.86
C PRO A 301 -14.89 -26.34 -12.69
N LEU A 302 -16.21 -26.19 -12.75
CA LEU A 302 -16.99 -25.48 -11.72
C LEU A 302 -17.02 -26.24 -10.38
N GLU A 303 -16.92 -27.56 -10.42
CA GLU A 303 -16.95 -28.46 -9.27
C GLU A 303 -15.93 -29.59 -9.48
N GLY A 304 -15.56 -30.27 -8.39
CA GLY A 304 -14.59 -31.36 -8.41
C GLY A 304 -13.13 -30.88 -8.33
N GLU A 305 -12.20 -31.77 -8.53
CA GLU A 305 -10.76 -31.49 -8.47
C GLU A 305 -10.30 -30.65 -9.66
N VAL A 306 -9.36 -29.74 -9.41
CA VAL A 306 -8.61 -29.02 -10.44
C VAL A 306 -7.17 -29.50 -10.40
N THR A 307 -6.69 -30.04 -11.51
CA THR A 307 -5.32 -30.55 -11.62
C THR A 307 -4.33 -29.44 -11.98
N GLU A 308 -3.06 -29.62 -11.65
CA GLU A 308 -1.98 -28.71 -12.05
C GLU A 308 -1.90 -28.55 -13.57
N GLU A 309 -2.19 -29.63 -14.32
CA GLU A 309 -2.21 -29.58 -15.78
C GLU A 309 -3.33 -28.69 -16.31
N GLN A 310 -4.54 -28.75 -15.75
CA GLN A 310 -5.65 -27.84 -16.08
C GLN A 310 -5.29 -26.38 -15.75
N PHE A 311 -4.63 -26.16 -14.63
CA PHE A 311 -4.13 -24.83 -14.28
C PHE A 311 -3.09 -24.31 -15.28
N LYS A 312 -2.11 -25.15 -15.69
CA LYS A 312 -1.11 -24.78 -16.70
C LYS A 312 -1.75 -24.48 -18.06
N GLN A 313 -2.77 -25.26 -18.44
CA GLN A 313 -3.53 -25.01 -19.68
C GLN A 313 -4.31 -23.69 -19.59
N TYR A 314 -4.94 -23.40 -18.47
CA TYR A 314 -5.59 -22.11 -18.20
C TYR A 314 -4.61 -20.95 -18.35
N ILE A 315 -3.45 -21.01 -17.70
CA ILE A 315 -2.40 -19.99 -17.77
C ILE A 315 -1.92 -19.80 -19.22
N LYS A 316 -1.70 -20.88 -19.95
CA LYS A 316 -1.30 -20.84 -21.37
C LYS A 316 -2.36 -20.18 -22.24
N ALA A 317 -3.64 -20.38 -21.94
CA ALA A 317 -4.74 -19.81 -22.70
C ALA A 317 -4.99 -18.34 -22.37
N ILE A 318 -4.83 -17.93 -21.10
CA ILE A 318 -5.17 -16.57 -20.64
C ILE A 318 -4.03 -15.55 -20.87
N PHE A 319 -2.77 -15.97 -20.83
CA PHE A 319 -1.64 -15.07 -21.02
C PHE A 319 -1.57 -14.33 -22.36
N PRO A 320 -1.92 -14.93 -23.51
CA PRO A 320 -1.96 -14.20 -24.77
C PRO A 320 -2.89 -12.99 -24.75
N VAL A 321 -3.95 -13.02 -23.95
CA VAL A 321 -4.90 -11.92 -23.79
C VAL A 321 -4.24 -10.74 -23.04
N LEU A 322 -3.31 -11.02 -22.14
CA LEU A 322 -2.57 -10.01 -21.36
C LEU A 322 -1.51 -9.28 -22.18
N LYS A 323 -0.95 -9.88 -23.20
CA LYS A 323 0.13 -9.30 -24.03
C LYS A 323 -0.28 -8.05 -24.81
N TYR A 324 -1.56 -7.80 -24.94
CA TYR A 324 -2.05 -6.62 -25.66
C TYR A 324 -2.04 -5.34 -24.82
N ASP A 325 -1.86 -5.41 -23.49
CA ASP A 325 -2.07 -4.25 -22.61
C ASP A 325 -0.89 -3.84 -21.73
N SER A 326 0.29 -4.31 -21.93
CA SER A 326 1.51 -3.77 -21.32
C SER A 326 2.47 -4.74 -20.64
N GLU A 327 3.75 -4.39 -20.70
CA GLU A 327 4.86 -4.93 -19.93
C GLU A 327 4.76 -4.66 -18.40
N LYS A 328 3.63 -4.14 -17.89
CA LYS A 328 3.43 -3.80 -16.48
C LYS A 328 2.74 -4.92 -15.70
N SER A 329 3.48 -5.50 -14.86
CA SER A 329 3.40 -6.28 -13.60
C SER A 329 2.07 -6.74 -12.97
N ASN A 330 0.88 -6.64 -13.59
CA ASN A 330 -0.39 -7.04 -12.99
C ASN A 330 -1.00 -8.34 -13.54
N SER A 331 -0.18 -9.20 -14.14
CA SER A 331 -0.66 -10.48 -14.72
C SER A 331 -1.27 -11.40 -13.66
N THR A 332 -0.76 -11.38 -12.43
CA THR A 332 -1.23 -12.26 -11.34
C THR A 332 -2.63 -11.89 -10.86
N ALA A 333 -2.89 -10.60 -10.66
CA ALA A 333 -4.22 -10.12 -10.27
C ALA A 333 -5.29 -10.46 -11.32
N PHE A 334 -4.92 -10.37 -12.62
CA PHE A 334 -5.81 -10.68 -13.70
C PHE A 334 -6.25 -12.16 -13.72
N PHE A 335 -5.31 -13.08 -13.72
CA PHE A 335 -5.68 -14.50 -13.83
C PHE A 335 -6.24 -15.03 -12.50
N SER A 336 -5.75 -14.58 -11.35
CA SER A 336 -6.18 -15.10 -10.04
C SER A 336 -7.62 -14.71 -9.72
N ARG A 337 -8.08 -13.49 -10.09
CA ARG A 337 -9.47 -13.09 -9.88
C ARG A 337 -10.46 -14.05 -10.53
N PHE A 338 -10.25 -14.43 -11.78
CA PHE A 338 -11.15 -15.36 -12.48
C PHE A 338 -11.16 -16.74 -11.82
N LEU A 339 -9.99 -17.23 -11.41
CA LEU A 339 -9.88 -18.51 -10.70
C LEU A 339 -10.64 -18.46 -9.38
N THR A 340 -10.42 -17.42 -8.57
CA THR A 340 -11.05 -17.24 -7.25
C THR A 340 -12.57 -17.14 -7.37
N LEU A 341 -13.08 -16.35 -8.29
CA LEU A 341 -14.52 -16.18 -8.45
C LEU A 341 -15.21 -17.42 -9.01
N LYS A 342 -14.53 -18.23 -9.84
CA LYS A 342 -15.08 -19.50 -10.33
C LYS A 342 -14.94 -20.63 -9.32
N ARG A 343 -13.81 -20.69 -8.59
CA ARG A 343 -13.47 -21.75 -7.64
C ARG A 343 -12.94 -21.13 -6.31
N PRO A 344 -13.83 -20.44 -5.59
CA PRO A 344 -13.49 -19.80 -4.31
C PRO A 344 -13.12 -20.79 -3.20
N ASP A 345 -13.35 -22.06 -3.43
CA ASP A 345 -12.93 -23.18 -2.59
C ASP A 345 -11.45 -23.56 -2.79
N LEU A 346 -10.82 -23.16 -3.91
CA LEU A 346 -9.48 -23.60 -4.29
C LEU A 346 -8.47 -22.50 -4.52
N PHE A 347 -8.89 -21.27 -4.83
CA PHE A 347 -8.02 -20.19 -5.28
C PHE A 347 -8.20 -18.89 -4.51
N VAL A 348 -7.10 -18.14 -4.36
CA VAL A 348 -7.03 -16.81 -3.75
C VAL A 348 -6.82 -15.76 -4.81
N SER A 349 -7.58 -14.66 -4.77
CA SER A 349 -7.33 -13.51 -5.62
C SER A 349 -6.13 -12.72 -5.10
N LEU A 350 -5.12 -12.52 -5.95
CA LEU A 350 -3.97 -11.69 -5.64
C LEU A 350 -4.18 -10.28 -6.21
N ASN A 351 -4.04 -9.28 -5.35
CA ASN A 351 -4.20 -7.88 -5.74
C ASN A 351 -3.13 -7.01 -5.07
N GLY A 352 -3.14 -5.71 -5.33
CA GLY A 352 -2.12 -4.80 -4.80
C GLY A 352 -2.10 -4.69 -3.28
N ALA A 353 -3.21 -5.02 -2.61
CA ALA A 353 -3.34 -4.86 -1.16
C ALA A 353 -2.92 -6.12 -0.37
N ASN A 354 -3.15 -7.32 -0.93
CA ASN A 354 -2.84 -8.57 -0.22
C ASN A 354 -1.52 -9.24 -0.64
N LYS A 355 -0.98 -8.83 -1.79
CA LYS A 355 0.15 -9.51 -2.41
C LYS A 355 1.39 -9.56 -1.52
N GLU A 356 1.78 -8.43 -0.93
CA GLU A 356 3.00 -8.33 -0.12
C GLU A 356 2.94 -9.21 1.12
N ILE A 357 1.79 -9.25 1.79
CA ILE A 357 1.56 -10.09 2.97
C ILE A 357 1.64 -11.57 2.60
N LEU A 358 0.99 -11.99 1.53
CA LEU A 358 1.01 -13.39 1.09
C LEU A 358 2.40 -13.83 0.59
N GLU A 359 3.15 -12.94 -0.11
CA GLU A 359 4.55 -13.19 -0.47
C GLU A 359 5.44 -13.34 0.78
N TRP A 360 5.25 -12.49 1.77
CA TRP A 360 6.00 -12.56 3.01
C TRP A 360 5.71 -13.85 3.80
N GLN A 361 4.44 -14.24 3.94
CA GLN A 361 4.06 -15.45 4.68
C GLN A 361 4.46 -16.75 3.97
N TYR A 362 4.34 -16.78 2.66
CA TYR A 362 4.75 -17.94 1.87
C TYR A 362 6.27 -18.01 1.67
N GLY A 363 7.00 -16.89 1.81
CA GLY A 363 8.46 -16.82 1.68
C GLY A 363 8.99 -16.81 0.24
N GLU A 364 8.13 -16.80 -0.78
CA GLU A 364 8.49 -16.77 -2.19
C GLU A 364 7.66 -15.73 -2.96
N ASN A 365 8.21 -15.21 -4.03
CA ASN A 365 7.59 -14.20 -4.87
C ASN A 365 6.75 -14.84 -5.99
N TYR A 366 5.52 -14.33 -6.23
CA TYR A 366 4.56 -14.85 -7.22
C TYR A 366 4.79 -14.36 -8.64
N LYS A 367 5.89 -13.74 -8.98
CA LYS A 367 6.13 -13.25 -10.34
C LYS A 367 6.02 -14.38 -11.38
N HIS A 368 6.18 -15.62 -10.93
CA HIS A 368 5.97 -16.79 -11.76
C HIS A 368 4.70 -17.54 -11.34
N TYR A 369 3.84 -17.89 -12.29
CA TYR A 369 2.56 -18.59 -12.03
C TYR A 369 2.72 -19.95 -11.33
N SER A 370 3.88 -20.62 -11.48
CA SER A 370 4.14 -21.87 -10.76
C SER A 370 4.21 -21.68 -9.26
N ASN A 371 4.68 -20.53 -8.78
CA ASN A 371 4.72 -20.21 -7.35
C ASN A 371 3.30 -19.93 -6.82
N TYR A 372 2.42 -19.36 -7.64
CA TYR A 372 1.00 -19.24 -7.28
C TYR A 372 0.36 -20.61 -7.05
N TRP A 373 0.59 -21.59 -7.92
CA TRP A 373 0.07 -22.94 -7.72
C TRP A 373 0.60 -23.57 -6.44
N LYS A 374 1.90 -23.51 -6.20
CA LYS A 374 2.53 -24.03 -4.97
C LYS A 374 1.99 -23.35 -3.71
N MET A 375 1.71 -22.04 -3.76
CA MET A 375 1.08 -21.34 -2.65
C MET A 375 -0.33 -21.87 -2.38
N MET A 376 -1.12 -22.17 -3.42
CA MET A 376 -2.44 -22.80 -3.22
C MET A 376 -2.30 -24.17 -2.54
N GLU A 377 -1.30 -24.98 -2.92
CA GLU A 377 -1.05 -26.26 -2.27
C GLU A 377 -0.64 -26.07 -0.79
N TRP A 378 0.25 -25.12 -0.52
CA TRP A 378 0.65 -24.77 0.84
C TRP A 378 -0.53 -24.32 1.70
N LEU A 379 -1.42 -23.47 1.21
CA LEU A 379 -2.62 -23.04 1.93
C LEU A 379 -3.60 -24.20 2.19
N LYS A 380 -3.64 -25.19 1.30
CA LYS A 380 -4.50 -26.39 1.47
C LYS A 380 -4.02 -27.34 2.57
N GLU A 381 -2.77 -27.21 3.02
CA GLU A 381 -2.24 -28.00 4.14
C GLU A 381 -2.69 -27.45 5.50
N SER A 382 -3.27 -26.25 5.56
CA SER A 382 -3.73 -25.60 6.79
C SER A 382 -4.85 -26.35 7.48
N GLU A 383 -4.88 -26.31 8.81
CA GLU A 383 -5.95 -26.92 9.60
C GLU A 383 -7.32 -26.34 9.23
N TRP A 384 -7.44 -25.02 9.14
CA TRP A 384 -8.70 -24.35 8.75
C TRP A 384 -9.20 -24.75 7.36
N TYR A 385 -8.32 -25.17 6.46
CA TYR A 385 -8.73 -25.65 5.14
C TYR A 385 -9.23 -27.12 5.19
N LEU A 386 -8.56 -27.96 5.99
CA LEU A 386 -8.82 -29.41 6.06
C LEU A 386 -9.97 -29.74 7.03
N VAL A 387 -10.02 -29.05 8.17
CA VAL A 387 -10.94 -29.35 9.27
C VAL A 387 -11.65 -28.09 9.73
N GLY A 388 -12.99 -28.07 9.66
CA GLY A 388 -13.78 -26.92 10.08
C GLY A 388 -15.28 -27.17 10.08
N ASP A 389 -16.06 -26.17 10.47
CA ASP A 389 -17.52 -26.26 10.46
C ASP A 389 -18.06 -26.13 9.03
N LYS A 390 -18.46 -27.24 8.48
CA LYS A 390 -19.04 -27.31 7.11
C LYS A 390 -20.37 -26.57 6.97
N ASN A 391 -21.05 -26.23 8.08
CA ASN A 391 -22.29 -25.46 8.08
C ASN A 391 -22.02 -23.96 8.09
N HIS A 392 -20.79 -23.54 8.43
CA HIS A 392 -20.43 -22.13 8.42
C HIS A 392 -20.45 -21.55 6.99
N SER A 393 -20.96 -20.34 6.84
CA SER A 393 -21.14 -19.69 5.53
C SER A 393 -19.82 -19.52 4.75
N ALA A 394 -18.70 -19.24 5.43
CA ALA A 394 -17.38 -19.12 4.83
C ALA A 394 -16.79 -20.45 4.37
N TRP A 395 -17.22 -21.60 4.92
CA TRP A 395 -16.59 -22.90 4.64
C TRP A 395 -16.46 -23.23 3.16
N LYS A 396 -17.55 -23.05 2.42
CA LYS A 396 -17.58 -23.36 0.98
C LYS A 396 -16.72 -22.43 0.12
N TYR A 397 -16.26 -21.31 0.68
CA TYR A 397 -15.49 -20.26 0.00
C TYR A 397 -14.19 -19.93 0.72
N ARG A 398 -13.77 -20.81 1.64
CA ARG A 398 -12.68 -20.55 2.57
C ARG A 398 -11.35 -20.16 1.92
N MET A 399 -11.04 -20.66 0.72
CA MET A 399 -9.80 -20.23 0.06
C MET A 399 -9.89 -18.78 -0.43
N ALA A 400 -11.02 -18.35 -0.95
CA ALA A 400 -11.20 -16.97 -1.40
C ALA A 400 -11.08 -15.95 -0.26
N PHE A 401 -11.53 -16.31 0.95
CA PHE A 401 -11.44 -15.43 2.13
C PHE A 401 -10.02 -15.25 2.68
N VAL A 402 -9.02 -15.95 2.19
CA VAL A 402 -7.60 -15.60 2.46
C VAL A 402 -7.27 -14.19 1.98
N ASP A 403 -7.99 -13.67 0.97
CA ASP A 403 -7.90 -12.26 0.57
C ASP A 403 -8.25 -11.32 1.74
N SER A 404 -9.36 -11.54 2.46
CA SER A 404 -9.75 -10.71 3.61
C SER A 404 -8.81 -10.87 4.81
N LEU A 405 -8.31 -12.08 5.06
CA LEU A 405 -7.29 -12.28 6.10
C LEU A 405 -6.04 -11.47 5.85
N ALA A 406 -5.53 -11.49 4.60
CA ALA A 406 -4.34 -10.71 4.25
C ALA A 406 -4.55 -9.20 4.45
N TYR A 407 -5.77 -8.68 4.21
CA TYR A 407 -6.11 -7.29 4.55
C TYR A 407 -6.07 -7.02 6.05
N SER A 408 -6.51 -7.95 6.88
CA SER A 408 -6.46 -7.81 8.33
C SER A 408 -5.03 -7.73 8.85
N TYR A 409 -4.09 -8.46 8.26
CA TYR A 409 -2.67 -8.37 8.60
C TYR A 409 -2.03 -7.05 8.15
N THR A 410 -2.39 -6.54 6.98
CA THR A 410 -1.87 -5.25 6.48
C THR A 410 -2.29 -4.08 7.38
N ASN A 411 -3.38 -4.22 8.13
CA ASN A 411 -3.93 -3.17 8.97
C ASN A 411 -3.71 -3.37 10.47
N GLN A 412 -3.28 -4.55 10.92
CA GLN A 412 -2.81 -4.74 12.30
C GLN A 412 -1.49 -4.01 12.59
N ASP A 413 -0.69 -3.70 11.55
CA ASP A 413 0.47 -2.81 11.67
C ASP A 413 0.08 -1.33 11.87
N TYR A 414 -1.22 -1.00 11.87
CA TYR A 414 -1.77 0.34 12.11
C TYR A 414 -2.63 0.41 13.41
N LEU A 415 -2.69 -0.66 14.18
CA LEU A 415 -3.23 -0.72 15.53
C LEU A 415 -2.12 -0.90 16.55
#